data_295474afbf6698e59165b70d6c91de80
#
_entry.id   295474afbf6698e59165b70d6c91de80
#
_cell.length_a   1.000
_cell.length_b   1.000
_cell.length_c   1.000
_cell.angle_alpha   90.00
_cell.angle_beta   90.00
_cell.angle_gamma   90.00
#
_symmetry.space_group_name_H-M   'P 1'
#
loop_
_entity.id
_entity.type
_entity.pdbx_description
1 polymer ?
#
loop_
_entity_poly.entity_id
_entity_poly.type
_entity_poly.pdbx_seq_one_letter_code
_entity_poly.pdbx_strand_id
1 'polypeptide(L)'
;MTMTEEKKTGNRFIEFLLEKLLSEKYRESFVGDLLESDEVRSTASRISAKMWLFFQLLSSFFSLLRKNIYGSVAMFRNYFLMAFRNLKKHRTYTLINVFGLALGLSATILILLYLQFEISYDRFHENAETIYRVCIRHLREGMSEGETHVYTPPIGPDMKKDFPEVEDFVRMSTLRVAYLNVDNRAFKVEDIRYASPGLFEVFSFKLKSGDPQKALADPFSIVLSERTAERIFGSKDPIGETIQIGAEDLYKITGIVENPPSNSSIQFNALISFETLYARPIMAMDWNGGNQIITYVKLGKNATTSSVEEKFPDFLWRNINQRIAQFGWKNEAYLQPLKKIHFYYDQSSRTALVNFYTFSAVAIFILFIACINFVNLTTARAARRAREVGIRKVIGAHRGNLIRQFLGESLVMTLLAFTVGIGVAFLLTPTYNQLLNKELNPFELLNFTSIFGLLFLILLVGFASGIHPAFYLSSFQPAKTLKGVFDSARGKKKFRNALVVFQFV
;
A
#
# COMPACT_ATOMS: atom_id res chain seq x y z
N MET A 1 -58.22 10.84 23.49
CA MET A 1 -58.05 10.89 22.03
C MET A 1 -56.56 10.73 21.65
N THR A 2 -55.82 9.86 22.33
CA THR A 2 -54.37 9.69 22.14
C THR A 2 -53.88 8.24 22.03
N MET A 3 -54.78 7.26 22.01
CA MET A 3 -54.39 5.82 21.96
C MET A 3 -54.51 5.14 20.57
N THR A 4 -55.04 5.85 19.55
CA THR A 4 -55.27 5.29 18.22
C THR A 4 -54.19 5.72 17.17
N GLU A 5 -53.43 6.76 17.44
CA GLU A 5 -52.38 7.26 16.52
C GLU A 5 -51.03 6.53 16.62
N GLU A 6 -50.63 6.08 17.81
CA GLU A 6 -49.40 5.32 17.99
C GLU A 6 -49.46 3.91 17.42
N LYS A 7 -50.66 3.28 17.38
CA LYS A 7 -50.84 1.99 16.73
C LYS A 7 -50.70 2.05 15.21
N LYS A 8 -51.04 3.20 14.57
CA LYS A 8 -50.93 3.39 13.11
C LYS A 8 -49.49 3.66 12.64
N THR A 9 -48.64 4.29 13.48
CA THR A 9 -47.27 4.60 13.11
C THR A 9 -46.33 3.38 13.18
N GLY A 10 -46.50 2.50 14.15
CA GLY A 10 -45.75 1.25 14.27
C GLY A 10 -46.01 0.27 13.11
N ASN A 11 -47.25 0.15 12.66
CA ASN A 11 -47.60 -0.69 11.53
C ASN A 11 -47.05 -0.15 10.20
N ARG A 12 -47.06 1.15 9.99
CA ARG A 12 -46.49 1.79 8.76
C ARG A 12 -44.98 1.58 8.59
N PHE A 13 -44.20 1.59 9.65
CA PHE A 13 -42.79 1.35 9.59
C PHE A 13 -42.47 -0.14 9.28
N ILE A 14 -43.23 -1.04 9.86
CA ILE A 14 -43.12 -2.48 9.59
C ILE A 14 -43.56 -2.78 8.13
N GLU A 15 -44.67 -2.19 7.65
CA GLU A 15 -45.10 -2.30 6.27
C GLU A 15 -44.04 -1.77 5.29
N PHE A 16 -43.43 -0.62 5.55
CA PHE A 16 -42.39 -0.05 4.73
C PHE A 16 -41.13 -0.96 4.68
N LEU A 17 -40.73 -1.54 5.82
CA LEU A 17 -39.61 -2.49 5.87
C LEU A 17 -39.91 -3.78 5.12
N LEU A 18 -41.14 -4.32 5.25
CA LEU A 18 -41.56 -5.52 4.57
C LEU A 18 -41.73 -5.29 3.05
N GLU A 19 -42.15 -4.10 2.65
CA GLU A 19 -42.29 -3.71 1.24
C GLU A 19 -40.90 -3.60 0.54
N LYS A 20 -39.87 -3.16 1.25
CA LYS A 20 -38.53 -2.99 0.70
C LYS A 20 -37.65 -4.25 0.76
N LEU A 21 -37.95 -5.18 1.67
CA LEU A 21 -37.14 -6.36 1.94
C LEU A 21 -37.70 -7.68 1.39
N LEU A 22 -39.02 -7.77 1.14
CA LEU A 22 -39.68 -8.99 0.66
C LEU A 22 -40.23 -8.85 -0.74
N SER A 23 -40.01 -9.87 -1.59
CA SER A 23 -40.68 -9.96 -2.90
C SER A 23 -42.17 -10.25 -2.70
N GLU A 24 -43.03 -9.74 -3.59
CA GLU A 24 -44.51 -9.89 -3.54
C GLU A 24 -44.98 -11.31 -3.21
N LYS A 25 -44.32 -12.32 -3.71
CA LYS A 25 -44.64 -13.74 -3.53
C LYS A 25 -44.55 -14.25 -2.08
N TYR A 26 -43.78 -13.60 -1.21
CA TYR A 26 -43.60 -14.02 0.20
C TYR A 26 -44.30 -13.08 1.17
N ARG A 27 -44.76 -11.92 0.69
CA ARG A 27 -45.38 -10.86 1.50
C ARG A 27 -46.76 -11.28 2.05
N GLU A 28 -47.61 -11.87 1.21
CA GLU A 28 -48.95 -12.29 1.63
C GLU A 28 -48.93 -13.42 2.65
N SER A 29 -48.07 -14.42 2.47
CA SER A 29 -47.90 -15.51 3.42
C SER A 29 -47.33 -15.03 4.77
N PHE A 30 -46.40 -14.10 4.74
CA PHE A 30 -45.72 -13.61 5.95
C PHE A 30 -46.59 -12.63 6.76
N VAL A 31 -47.40 -11.80 6.08
CA VAL A 31 -48.36 -10.89 6.72
C VAL A 31 -49.54 -11.68 7.31
N GLY A 32 -49.98 -12.77 6.66
CA GLY A 32 -51.00 -13.69 7.17
C GLY A 32 -50.57 -14.37 8.47
N ASP A 33 -49.40 -14.96 8.49
CA ASP A 33 -48.80 -15.63 9.68
C ASP A 33 -48.59 -14.66 10.85
N LEU A 34 -48.27 -13.37 10.56
CA LEU A 34 -48.07 -12.32 11.57
C LEU A 34 -49.40 -11.87 12.20
N LEU A 35 -50.47 -11.74 11.40
CA LEU A 35 -51.79 -11.34 11.86
C LEU A 35 -52.45 -12.44 12.68
N GLU A 36 -52.31 -13.71 12.28
CA GLU A 36 -52.84 -14.87 12.99
C GLU A 36 -52.15 -15.06 14.38
N SER A 37 -50.88 -14.73 14.49
CA SER A 37 -50.13 -14.80 15.74
C SER A 37 -50.42 -13.64 16.74
N ASP A 38 -50.90 -12.51 16.25
CA ASP A 38 -51.23 -11.32 17.09
C ASP A 38 -52.62 -11.51 17.72
N GLU A 39 -53.56 -12.24 17.08
CA GLU A 39 -54.89 -12.57 17.56
C GLU A 39 -54.85 -13.57 18.73
N VAL A 40 -53.92 -14.50 18.74
CA VAL A 40 -53.71 -15.54 19.77
C VAL A 40 -53.09 -15.00 21.08
N ARG A 41 -52.47 -13.80 21.05
CA ARG A 41 -51.69 -13.25 22.19
C ARG A 41 -52.20 -11.95 22.82
N SER A 42 -53.48 -11.69 22.76
CA SER A 42 -54.11 -10.49 23.40
C SER A 42 -53.99 -10.43 24.94
N THR A 43 -53.38 -11.41 25.60
CA THR A 43 -53.27 -11.56 27.06
C THR A 43 -51.87 -11.40 27.67
N ALA A 44 -50.81 -11.15 26.90
CA ALA A 44 -49.46 -11.00 27.42
C ALA A 44 -48.98 -9.52 27.46
N SER A 45 -48.12 -9.18 28.43
CA SER A 45 -47.62 -7.80 28.62
C SER A 45 -46.99 -7.22 27.34
N ARG A 46 -47.27 -5.94 27.04
CA ARG A 46 -46.87 -5.20 25.84
C ARG A 46 -45.37 -5.25 25.50
N ILE A 47 -44.48 -5.44 26.48
CA ILE A 47 -43.02 -5.52 26.33
C ILE A 47 -42.62 -6.88 25.78
N SER A 48 -43.27 -7.95 26.22
CA SER A 48 -42.99 -9.33 25.77
C SER A 48 -43.42 -9.55 24.31
N ALA A 49 -44.49 -8.92 23.91
CA ALA A 49 -45.00 -9.02 22.51
C ALA A 49 -44.09 -8.30 21.49
N LYS A 50 -43.56 -7.10 21.83
CA LYS A 50 -42.60 -6.36 20.99
C LYS A 50 -41.24 -7.08 20.87
N MET A 51 -40.76 -7.67 21.97
CA MET A 51 -39.51 -8.43 21.98
C MET A 51 -39.65 -9.74 21.22
N TRP A 52 -40.77 -10.44 21.34
CA TRP A 52 -41.06 -11.65 20.55
C TRP A 52 -41.17 -11.36 19.03
N LEU A 53 -41.87 -10.30 18.65
CA LEU A 53 -41.94 -9.82 17.26
C LEU A 53 -40.55 -9.50 16.69
N PHE A 54 -39.73 -8.85 17.46
CA PHE A 54 -38.31 -8.54 17.08
C PHE A 54 -37.51 -9.84 16.86
N PHE A 55 -37.60 -10.82 17.75
CA PHE A 55 -36.93 -12.11 17.59
C PHE A 55 -37.50 -12.92 16.42
N GLN A 56 -38.76 -12.86 16.15
CA GLN A 56 -39.39 -13.55 15.01
C GLN A 56 -39.01 -12.90 13.68
N LEU A 57 -38.97 -11.57 13.61
CA LEU A 57 -38.45 -10.83 12.46
C LEU A 57 -36.98 -11.13 12.22
N LEU A 58 -36.18 -11.18 13.29
CA LEU A 58 -34.76 -11.50 13.24
C LEU A 58 -34.54 -12.94 12.74
N SER A 59 -35.27 -13.93 13.27
CA SER A 59 -35.14 -15.33 12.87
C SER A 59 -35.60 -15.54 11.42
N SER A 60 -36.67 -14.87 11.01
CA SER A 60 -37.18 -14.92 9.61
C SER A 60 -36.20 -14.24 8.66
N PHE A 61 -35.62 -13.12 9.03
CA PHE A 61 -34.55 -12.46 8.27
C PHE A 61 -33.32 -13.37 8.11
N PHE A 62 -32.85 -14.01 9.19
CA PHE A 62 -31.77 -14.99 9.11
C PHE A 62 -32.14 -16.24 8.28
N SER A 63 -33.38 -16.71 8.34
CA SER A 63 -33.82 -17.83 7.53
C SER A 63 -33.90 -17.49 6.03
N LEU A 64 -34.35 -16.28 5.69
CA LEU A 64 -34.35 -15.74 4.33
C LEU A 64 -32.94 -15.47 3.79
N LEU A 65 -32.08 -14.90 4.62
CA LEU A 65 -30.64 -14.75 4.30
C LEU A 65 -30.00 -16.12 4.04
N ARG A 66 -30.24 -17.09 4.92
CA ARG A 66 -29.76 -18.46 4.77
C ARG A 66 -30.25 -19.11 3.50
N LYS A 67 -31.56 -19.00 3.17
CA LYS A 67 -32.18 -19.56 1.95
C LYS A 67 -31.66 -18.88 0.68
N ASN A 68 -31.47 -17.56 0.69
CA ASN A 68 -30.86 -16.80 -0.40
C ASN A 68 -29.37 -17.13 -0.58
N ILE A 69 -28.64 -17.28 0.51
CA ILE A 69 -27.20 -17.67 0.49
C ILE A 69 -27.07 -19.11 -0.04
N TYR A 70 -27.84 -20.06 0.45
CA TYR A 70 -27.79 -21.44 -0.05
C TYR A 70 -28.22 -21.56 -1.51
N GLY A 71 -29.26 -20.84 -1.94
CA GLY A 71 -29.65 -20.75 -3.34
C GLY A 71 -28.59 -20.10 -4.22
N SER A 72 -27.94 -19.04 -3.72
CA SER A 72 -26.86 -18.35 -4.43
C SER A 72 -25.58 -19.21 -4.49
N VAL A 73 -25.22 -19.91 -3.42
CA VAL A 73 -24.07 -20.82 -3.38
C VAL A 73 -24.28 -22.02 -4.32
N ALA A 74 -25.49 -22.62 -4.34
CA ALA A 74 -25.83 -23.72 -5.26
C ALA A 74 -25.80 -23.25 -6.72
N MET A 75 -26.33 -22.06 -7.03
CA MET A 75 -26.21 -21.47 -8.35
C MET A 75 -24.75 -21.13 -8.73
N PHE A 76 -23.97 -20.57 -7.80
CA PHE A 76 -22.56 -20.27 -8.02
C PHE A 76 -21.76 -21.55 -8.31
N ARG A 77 -22.00 -22.61 -7.54
CA ARG A 77 -21.40 -23.94 -7.78
C ARG A 77 -21.76 -24.48 -9.16
N ASN A 78 -23.03 -24.35 -9.59
CA ASN A 78 -23.45 -24.79 -10.92
C ASN A 78 -22.80 -23.96 -12.04
N TYR A 79 -22.68 -22.62 -11.88
CA TYR A 79 -21.99 -21.76 -12.84
C TYR A 79 -20.49 -22.08 -12.88
N PHE A 80 -19.87 -22.34 -11.73
CA PHE A 80 -18.48 -22.75 -11.65
C PHE A 80 -18.24 -24.08 -12.38
N LEU A 81 -19.06 -25.10 -12.14
CA LEU A 81 -18.97 -26.40 -12.81
C LEU A 81 -19.22 -26.29 -14.33
N MET A 82 -20.18 -25.46 -14.74
CA MET A 82 -20.42 -25.19 -16.17
C MET A 82 -19.22 -24.47 -16.80
N ALA A 83 -18.67 -23.46 -16.12
CA ALA A 83 -17.47 -22.75 -16.58
C ALA A 83 -16.30 -23.73 -16.73
N PHE A 84 -16.04 -24.56 -15.73
CA PHE A 84 -14.94 -25.54 -15.77
C PHE A 84 -15.10 -26.56 -16.90
N ARG A 85 -16.31 -27.09 -17.14
CA ARG A 85 -16.60 -27.99 -18.28
C ARG A 85 -16.38 -27.29 -19.61
N ASN A 86 -16.77 -26.02 -19.72
CA ASN A 86 -16.60 -25.22 -20.94
C ASN A 86 -15.13 -24.93 -21.20
N LEU A 87 -14.35 -24.63 -20.16
CA LEU A 87 -12.89 -24.45 -20.22
C LEU A 87 -12.19 -25.71 -20.73
N LYS A 88 -12.56 -26.90 -20.20
CA LYS A 88 -12.00 -28.18 -20.62
C LYS A 88 -12.37 -28.55 -22.06
N LYS A 89 -13.55 -28.18 -22.54
CA LYS A 89 -14.02 -28.42 -23.93
C LYS A 89 -13.27 -27.56 -24.95
N HIS A 90 -12.80 -26.34 -24.55
CA HIS A 90 -12.17 -25.37 -25.43
C HIS A 90 -10.74 -25.00 -24.99
N ARG A 91 -9.89 -26.00 -24.80
CA ARG A 91 -8.55 -25.87 -24.18
C ARG A 91 -7.69 -24.75 -24.79
N THR A 92 -7.51 -24.74 -26.12
CA THR A 92 -6.65 -23.74 -26.79
C THR A 92 -7.09 -22.30 -26.51
N TYR A 93 -8.39 -22.04 -26.58
CA TYR A 93 -8.91 -20.71 -26.28
C TYR A 93 -8.73 -20.33 -24.81
N THR A 94 -9.00 -21.28 -23.92
CA THR A 94 -8.82 -21.07 -22.49
C THR A 94 -7.38 -20.78 -22.16
N LEU A 95 -6.44 -21.57 -22.73
CA LEU A 95 -5.01 -21.34 -22.52
C LEU A 95 -4.57 -19.96 -23.01
N ILE A 96 -4.93 -19.55 -24.23
CA ILE A 96 -4.55 -18.24 -24.76
C ILE A 96 -5.09 -17.09 -23.87
N ASN A 97 -6.35 -17.18 -23.44
CA ASN A 97 -6.94 -16.16 -22.58
C ASN A 97 -6.32 -16.15 -21.16
N VAL A 98 -6.16 -17.34 -20.54
CA VAL A 98 -5.58 -17.46 -19.22
C VAL A 98 -4.13 -17.00 -19.21
N PHE A 99 -3.31 -17.42 -20.17
CA PHE A 99 -1.91 -16.98 -20.27
C PHE A 99 -1.79 -15.49 -20.59
N GLY A 100 -2.56 -14.98 -21.56
CA GLY A 100 -2.55 -13.54 -21.88
C GLY A 100 -2.94 -12.66 -20.70
N LEU A 101 -3.98 -13.07 -19.96
CA LEU A 101 -4.41 -12.35 -18.76
C LEU A 101 -3.43 -12.56 -17.58
N ALA A 102 -2.84 -13.77 -17.46
CA ALA A 102 -1.86 -14.07 -16.41
C ALA A 102 -0.58 -13.24 -16.56
N LEU A 103 -0.09 -13.03 -17.77
CA LEU A 103 1.07 -12.17 -18.04
C LEU A 103 0.78 -10.72 -17.64
N GLY A 104 -0.39 -10.18 -18.01
CA GLY A 104 -0.79 -8.84 -17.61
C GLY A 104 -0.95 -8.71 -16.09
N LEU A 105 -1.56 -9.70 -15.45
CA LEU A 105 -1.72 -9.74 -14.01
C LEU A 105 -0.38 -9.89 -13.28
N SER A 106 0.53 -10.74 -13.76
CA SER A 106 1.86 -10.91 -13.13
C SER A 106 2.68 -9.63 -13.17
N ALA A 107 2.70 -8.94 -14.32
CA ALA A 107 3.37 -7.65 -14.45
C ALA A 107 2.73 -6.60 -13.51
N THR A 108 1.39 -6.56 -13.46
CA THR A 108 0.67 -5.65 -12.54
C THR A 108 0.99 -5.97 -11.08
N ILE A 109 1.02 -7.25 -10.69
CA ILE A 109 1.36 -7.68 -9.31
C ILE A 109 2.79 -7.26 -8.94
N LEU A 110 3.76 -7.44 -9.83
CA LEU A 110 5.15 -7.00 -9.60
C LEU A 110 5.25 -5.49 -9.44
N ILE A 111 4.52 -4.72 -10.26
CA ILE A 111 4.48 -3.27 -10.12
C ILE A 111 3.79 -2.87 -8.81
N LEU A 112 2.69 -3.50 -8.43
CA LEU A 112 2.02 -3.24 -7.16
C LEU A 112 2.92 -3.56 -5.96
N LEU A 113 3.72 -4.63 -6.03
CA LEU A 113 4.72 -4.96 -5.01
C LEU A 113 5.77 -3.84 -4.90
N TYR A 114 6.25 -3.33 -6.03
CA TYR A 114 7.15 -2.18 -6.06
C TYR A 114 6.50 -0.92 -5.45
N LEU A 115 5.28 -0.59 -5.86
CA LEU A 115 4.56 0.58 -5.31
C LEU A 115 4.30 0.47 -3.81
N GLN A 116 3.97 -0.73 -3.33
CA GLN A 116 3.82 -1.01 -1.90
C GLN A 116 5.14 -0.81 -1.15
N PHE A 117 6.24 -1.28 -1.70
CA PHE A 117 7.58 -1.07 -1.15
C PHE A 117 7.92 0.43 -1.08
N GLU A 118 7.67 1.20 -2.14
CA GLU A 118 7.91 2.65 -2.17
C GLU A 118 7.10 3.41 -1.09
N ILE A 119 5.84 3.01 -0.87
CA ILE A 119 4.99 3.62 0.17
C ILE A 119 5.42 3.20 1.58
N SER A 120 6.09 2.06 1.72
CA SER A 120 6.46 1.50 3.03
C SER A 120 7.69 2.16 3.66
N TYR A 121 8.40 3.05 2.93
CA TYR A 121 9.60 3.71 3.43
C TYR A 121 9.39 4.37 4.80
N ASP A 122 10.31 4.06 5.72
CA ASP A 122 10.40 4.60 7.10
C ASP A 122 9.16 4.36 7.98
N ARG A 123 8.19 3.54 7.53
CA ARG A 123 6.98 3.24 8.31
C ARG A 123 7.19 2.21 9.41
N PHE A 124 8.32 1.53 9.44
CA PHE A 124 8.66 0.56 10.48
C PHE A 124 9.06 1.23 11.81
N HIS A 125 9.36 2.54 11.81
CA HIS A 125 9.62 3.30 13.02
C HIS A 125 8.31 3.55 13.78
N GLU A 126 8.27 3.16 15.05
CA GLU A 126 7.09 3.33 15.92
C GLU A 126 6.68 4.82 16.05
N ASN A 127 7.66 5.72 16.07
CA ASN A 127 7.46 7.15 16.19
C ASN A 127 7.46 7.90 14.84
N ALA A 128 7.28 7.20 13.71
CA ALA A 128 7.42 7.81 12.37
C ALA A 128 6.53 9.04 12.13
N GLU A 129 5.39 9.15 12.86
CA GLU A 129 4.47 10.30 12.77
C GLU A 129 4.98 11.54 13.50
N THR A 130 5.87 11.38 14.48
CA THR A 130 6.38 12.46 15.32
C THR A 130 7.82 12.84 15.02
N ILE A 131 8.48 12.11 14.10
CA ILE A 131 9.85 12.39 13.68
C ILE A 131 9.85 13.24 12.42
N TYR A 132 10.64 14.30 12.47
CA TYR A 132 10.80 15.26 11.37
C TYR A 132 12.27 15.52 11.10
N ARG A 133 12.62 15.69 9.83
CA ARG A 133 13.93 16.18 9.41
C ARG A 133 13.91 17.70 9.38
N VAL A 134 14.91 18.35 9.94
CA VAL A 134 15.07 19.80 9.84
C VAL A 134 15.67 20.12 8.47
N CYS A 135 14.98 20.96 7.70
CA CYS A 135 15.43 21.42 6.39
C CYS A 135 15.62 22.93 6.41
N ILE A 136 16.63 23.40 5.70
CA ILE A 136 16.98 24.81 5.61
C ILE A 136 16.85 25.27 4.16
N ARG A 137 16.21 26.41 3.99
CA ARG A 137 16.13 27.14 2.72
C ARG A 137 17.09 28.33 2.79
N HIS A 138 18.05 28.37 1.88
CA HIS A 138 18.96 29.47 1.73
C HIS A 138 18.41 30.47 0.72
N LEU A 139 18.13 31.68 1.17
CA LEU A 139 17.60 32.76 0.36
C LEU A 139 18.67 33.81 0.17
N ARG A 140 18.79 34.31 -1.05
CA ARG A 140 19.62 35.48 -1.38
C ARG A 140 18.91 36.31 -2.44
N GLU A 141 18.98 37.62 -2.31
CA GLU A 141 18.38 38.55 -3.27
C GLU A 141 18.96 38.32 -4.69
N GLY A 142 18.11 38.06 -5.68
CA GLY A 142 18.50 37.81 -7.08
C GLY A 142 19.01 36.39 -7.39
N MET A 143 18.98 35.44 -6.44
CA MET A 143 19.31 34.02 -6.67
C MET A 143 18.10 33.11 -6.50
N SER A 144 18.09 32.00 -7.22
CA SER A 144 17.12 30.94 -6.99
C SER A 144 17.30 30.34 -5.61
N GLU A 145 16.20 30.00 -4.96
CA GLU A 145 16.18 29.33 -3.66
C GLU A 145 16.93 28.00 -3.73
N GLY A 146 17.85 27.79 -2.78
CA GLY A 146 18.51 26.49 -2.57
C GLY A 146 18.01 25.86 -1.27
N GLU A 147 17.58 24.63 -1.31
CA GLU A 147 17.20 23.87 -0.12
C GLU A 147 18.26 22.84 0.24
N THR A 148 18.48 22.65 1.53
CA THR A 148 19.36 21.61 2.05
C THR A 148 18.74 20.94 3.28
N HIS A 149 19.01 19.66 3.42
CA HIS A 149 18.68 18.88 4.61
C HIS A 149 19.92 18.63 5.50
N VAL A 150 21.07 19.18 5.11
CA VAL A 150 22.29 19.15 5.90
C VAL A 150 22.60 20.55 6.41
N TYR A 151 22.92 20.65 7.68
CA TYR A 151 23.16 21.95 8.31
C TYR A 151 24.22 21.86 9.42
N THR A 152 24.28 22.87 10.28
CA THR A 152 25.28 22.98 11.36
C THR A 152 25.00 22.08 12.55
N PRO A 153 26.01 21.60 13.27
CA PRO A 153 25.85 20.69 14.40
C PRO A 153 24.95 21.21 15.56
N PRO A 154 24.91 22.50 15.92
CA PRO A 154 24.16 22.99 17.09
C PRO A 154 22.66 23.01 16.92
N ILE A 155 22.13 22.95 15.68
CA ILE A 155 20.69 23.18 15.45
C ILE A 155 19.79 22.22 16.27
N GLY A 156 20.13 20.93 16.38
CA GLY A 156 19.36 19.96 17.15
C GLY A 156 19.36 20.25 18.66
N PRO A 157 20.55 20.34 19.30
CA PRO A 157 20.66 20.68 20.72
C PRO A 157 19.97 21.99 21.10
N ASP A 158 20.15 23.05 20.28
CA ASP A 158 19.58 24.36 20.55
C ASP A 158 18.06 24.34 20.37
N MET A 159 17.53 23.58 19.39
CA MET A 159 16.08 23.37 19.26
C MET A 159 15.51 22.64 20.49
N LYS A 160 16.15 21.57 20.97
CA LYS A 160 15.69 20.87 22.18
C LYS A 160 15.69 21.78 23.42
N LYS A 161 16.63 22.71 23.50
CA LYS A 161 16.73 23.68 24.59
C LYS A 161 15.66 24.77 24.52
N ASP A 162 15.42 25.31 23.31
CA ASP A 162 14.59 26.52 23.12
C ASP A 162 13.12 26.19 22.82
N PHE A 163 12.82 24.98 22.33
CA PHE A 163 11.48 24.56 21.90
C PHE A 163 10.92 23.44 22.79
N PRO A 164 9.99 23.72 23.69
CA PRO A 164 9.37 22.70 24.54
C PRO A 164 8.65 21.59 23.77
N GLU A 165 8.29 21.84 22.52
CA GLU A 165 7.66 20.87 21.62
C GLU A 165 8.62 19.77 21.16
N VAL A 166 9.92 20.00 21.24
CA VAL A 166 10.98 19.06 20.84
C VAL A 166 11.34 18.16 22.02
N GLU A 167 10.86 16.93 21.99
CA GLU A 167 11.19 15.93 23.05
C GLU A 167 12.63 15.49 22.94
N ASP A 168 13.10 15.20 21.73
CA ASP A 168 14.45 14.75 21.50
C ASP A 168 14.92 15.05 20.06
N PHE A 169 16.22 14.84 19.80
CA PHE A 169 16.83 15.05 18.49
C PHE A 169 17.90 14.00 18.20
N VAL A 170 18.16 13.79 16.92
CA VAL A 170 19.27 12.97 16.43
C VAL A 170 20.00 13.74 15.34
N ARG A 171 21.31 13.84 15.52
CA ARG A 171 22.22 14.34 14.48
C ARG A 171 22.91 13.16 13.82
N MET A 172 23.02 13.21 12.51
CA MET A 172 23.75 12.21 11.72
C MET A 172 24.63 12.92 10.70
N SER A 173 25.88 12.44 10.52
CA SER A 173 26.70 12.90 9.41
C SER A 173 26.16 12.36 8.07
N THR A 174 26.61 12.95 6.97
CA THR A 174 26.48 12.33 5.65
C THR A 174 27.25 11.01 5.59
N LEU A 175 26.91 10.16 4.62
CA LEU A 175 27.56 8.87 4.39
C LEU A 175 29.05 9.03 4.10
N ARG A 176 29.86 8.15 4.68
CA ARG A 176 31.31 8.11 4.51
C ARG A 176 31.77 6.68 4.22
N VAL A 177 32.93 6.58 3.62
CA VAL A 177 33.63 5.31 3.41
C VAL A 177 34.89 5.32 4.28
N ALA A 178 35.13 4.24 5.00
CA ALA A 178 36.35 4.07 5.78
C ALA A 178 36.90 2.65 5.67
N TYR A 179 38.16 2.51 5.99
CA TYR A 179 38.80 1.21 6.16
C TYR A 179 38.90 0.93 7.66
N LEU A 180 38.27 -0.18 8.05
CA LEU A 180 38.29 -0.70 9.40
C LEU A 180 39.40 -1.75 9.48
N ASN A 181 40.41 -1.49 10.28
CA ASN A 181 41.56 -2.38 10.46
C ASN A 181 41.35 -3.21 11.72
N VAL A 182 41.34 -4.54 11.55
CA VAL A 182 41.23 -5.53 12.62
C VAL A 182 42.25 -6.61 12.35
N ASP A 183 43.09 -6.95 13.34
CA ASP A 183 44.11 -8.01 13.23
C ASP A 183 44.99 -7.86 11.96
N ASN A 184 45.48 -6.66 11.65
CA ASN A 184 46.26 -6.33 10.46
C ASN A 184 45.51 -6.56 9.10
N ARG A 185 44.21 -6.66 9.12
CA ARG A 185 43.38 -6.77 7.91
C ARG A 185 42.54 -5.51 7.75
N ALA A 186 42.56 -4.93 6.57
CA ALA A 186 41.77 -3.73 6.25
C ALA A 186 40.47 -4.15 5.54
N PHE A 187 39.33 -3.79 6.11
CA PHE A 187 38.01 -3.99 5.54
C PHE A 187 37.44 -2.65 5.09
N LYS A 188 37.19 -2.49 3.81
CA LYS A 188 36.44 -1.35 3.29
C LYS A 188 34.99 -1.45 3.75
N VAL A 189 34.51 -0.44 4.48
CA VAL A 189 33.12 -0.31 4.90
C VAL A 189 32.58 1.00 4.34
N GLU A 190 31.52 0.89 3.60
CA GLU A 190 30.76 2.02 3.06
C GLU A 190 29.59 2.34 4.01
N ASP A 191 28.96 3.49 3.81
CA ASP A 191 27.79 3.91 4.58
C ASP A 191 28.03 3.97 6.09
N ILE A 192 29.18 4.54 6.49
CA ILE A 192 29.48 4.86 7.88
C ILE A 192 28.94 6.25 8.20
N ARG A 193 28.29 6.40 9.37
CA ARG A 193 27.79 7.69 9.86
C ARG A 193 28.21 7.94 11.30
N TYR A 194 28.48 9.19 11.61
CA TYR A 194 28.41 9.64 12.99
C TYR A 194 26.98 9.85 13.40
N ALA A 195 26.58 9.42 14.58
CA ALA A 195 25.20 9.52 15.06
C ALA A 195 25.14 9.88 16.55
N SER A 196 24.18 10.73 16.91
CA SER A 196 23.93 11.13 18.32
C SER A 196 23.53 9.94 19.19
N PRO A 197 23.81 9.98 20.51
CA PRO A 197 23.43 8.93 21.46
C PRO A 197 21.94 8.55 21.42
N GLY A 198 21.03 9.52 21.27
CA GLY A 198 19.59 9.31 21.22
C GLY A 198 19.05 8.58 19.97
N LEU A 199 19.93 8.08 19.08
CA LEU A 199 19.48 7.42 17.84
C LEU A 199 18.49 6.29 18.09
N PHE A 200 18.80 5.40 19.03
CA PHE A 200 18.00 4.21 19.31
C PHE A 200 16.72 4.50 20.11
N GLU A 201 16.60 5.69 20.71
CA GLU A 201 15.39 6.15 21.41
C GLU A 201 14.42 6.87 20.48
N VAL A 202 14.93 7.59 19.50
CA VAL A 202 14.13 8.30 18.50
C VAL A 202 13.69 7.37 17.39
N PHE A 203 14.63 6.57 16.86
CA PHE A 203 14.37 5.62 15.77
C PHE A 203 14.27 4.20 16.30
N SER A 204 13.45 3.36 15.65
CA SER A 204 13.21 1.98 16.05
C SER A 204 14.22 1.00 15.44
N PHE A 205 15.50 1.40 15.34
CA PHE A 205 16.57 0.47 14.99
C PHE A 205 16.88 -0.44 16.19
N LYS A 206 16.84 -1.76 15.98
CA LYS A 206 17.02 -2.71 17.07
C LYS A 206 18.47 -3.10 17.23
N LEU A 207 19.01 -2.93 18.44
CA LEU A 207 20.27 -3.53 18.81
C LEU A 207 20.11 -5.03 19.03
N LYS A 208 20.96 -5.83 18.39
CA LYS A 208 21.06 -7.28 18.63
C LYS A 208 21.89 -7.57 19.87
N SER A 209 22.89 -6.71 20.10
CA SER A 209 23.76 -6.73 21.29
C SER A 209 24.20 -5.32 21.63
N GLY A 210 24.40 -5.04 22.92
CA GLY A 210 24.74 -3.72 23.45
C GLY A 210 23.57 -3.04 24.17
N ASP A 211 23.84 -1.92 24.82
CA ASP A 211 22.87 -1.11 25.55
C ASP A 211 22.49 0.11 24.70
N PRO A 212 21.22 0.31 24.34
CA PRO A 212 20.79 1.42 23.50
C PRO A 212 21.19 2.80 24.03
N GLN A 213 21.24 2.99 25.36
CA GLN A 213 21.57 4.26 25.99
C GLN A 213 23.07 4.53 26.02
N LYS A 214 23.90 3.48 25.98
CA LYS A 214 25.36 3.56 26.10
C LYS A 214 26.10 3.35 24.80
N ALA A 215 25.47 2.72 23.81
CA ALA A 215 26.14 2.28 22.60
C ALA A 215 26.84 3.42 21.82
N LEU A 216 26.28 4.64 21.85
CA LEU A 216 26.84 5.83 21.17
C LEU A 216 27.09 6.98 22.16
N ALA A 217 27.13 6.72 23.47
CA ALA A 217 27.30 7.77 24.49
C ALA A 217 28.73 8.31 24.60
N ASP A 218 29.71 7.41 24.55
CA ASP A 218 31.12 7.79 24.71
C ASP A 218 31.78 8.09 23.36
N PRO A 219 32.71 9.04 23.30
CA PRO A 219 33.54 9.24 22.12
C PRO A 219 34.31 7.96 21.78
N PHE A 220 34.65 7.79 20.49
CA PHE A 220 35.33 6.61 19.95
C PHE A 220 34.60 5.29 20.18
N SER A 221 33.26 5.34 20.36
CA SER A 221 32.38 4.18 20.31
C SER A 221 31.90 3.94 18.89
N ILE A 222 31.80 2.65 18.52
CA ILE A 222 31.27 2.22 17.21
C ILE A 222 30.27 1.10 17.38
N VAL A 223 29.16 1.19 16.67
CA VAL A 223 28.15 0.16 16.52
C VAL A 223 28.20 -0.37 15.09
N LEU A 224 28.32 -1.68 14.92
CA LEU A 224 28.37 -2.31 13.61
C LEU A 224 26.99 -2.86 13.23
N SER A 225 26.63 -2.80 11.95
CA SER A 225 25.51 -3.59 11.46
C SER A 225 25.84 -5.09 11.55
N GLU A 226 24.84 -5.92 11.72
CA GLU A 226 24.97 -7.38 11.76
C GLU A 226 25.80 -7.91 10.57
N ARG A 227 25.48 -7.49 9.36
CA ARG A 227 26.23 -7.83 8.14
C ARG A 227 27.71 -7.43 8.21
N THR A 228 28.02 -6.29 8.77
CA THR A 228 29.39 -5.82 8.91
C THR A 228 30.14 -6.59 9.97
N ALA A 229 29.50 -6.86 11.11
CA ALA A 229 30.06 -7.66 12.19
C ALA A 229 30.39 -9.09 11.72
N GLU A 230 29.45 -9.76 11.06
CA GLU A 230 29.65 -11.11 10.50
C GLU A 230 30.78 -11.15 9.45
N ARG A 231 30.84 -10.14 8.58
CA ARG A 231 31.90 -10.05 7.56
C ARG A 231 33.30 -9.90 8.14
N ILE A 232 33.44 -9.15 9.24
CA ILE A 232 34.75 -8.83 9.85
C ILE A 232 35.16 -9.90 10.86
N PHE A 233 34.23 -10.34 11.73
CA PHE A 233 34.53 -11.20 12.88
C PHE A 233 34.02 -12.63 12.73
N GLY A 234 33.22 -12.91 11.67
CA GLY A 234 32.57 -14.22 11.50
C GLY A 234 31.60 -14.53 12.64
N SER A 235 31.84 -15.63 13.33
CA SER A 235 31.01 -16.07 14.48
C SER A 235 31.52 -15.56 15.85
N LYS A 236 32.65 -14.83 15.88
CA LYS A 236 33.21 -14.27 17.12
C LYS A 236 32.36 -13.08 17.59
N ASP A 237 32.05 -13.02 18.87
CA ASP A 237 31.42 -11.82 19.45
C ASP A 237 32.39 -10.65 19.45
N PRO A 238 32.10 -9.56 18.73
CA PRO A 238 33.00 -8.42 18.63
C PRO A 238 32.81 -7.38 19.75
N ILE A 239 31.83 -7.54 20.64
CA ILE A 239 31.55 -6.56 21.69
C ILE A 239 32.76 -6.39 22.61
N GLY A 240 33.18 -5.14 22.78
CA GLY A 240 34.36 -4.77 23.59
C GLY A 240 35.70 -4.82 22.85
N GLU A 241 35.76 -5.44 21.68
CA GLU A 241 36.94 -5.39 20.80
C GLU A 241 37.17 -3.97 20.27
N THR A 242 38.38 -3.72 19.79
CA THR A 242 38.78 -2.43 19.23
C THR A 242 39.02 -2.53 17.73
N ILE A 243 38.56 -1.53 17.00
CA ILE A 243 38.77 -1.36 15.56
C ILE A 243 39.59 -0.07 15.34
N GLN A 244 40.62 -0.14 14.50
CA GLN A 244 41.34 1.05 14.07
C GLN A 244 40.66 1.63 12.80
N ILE A 245 40.37 2.94 12.83
CA ILE A 245 39.87 3.69 11.68
C ILE A 245 40.88 4.82 11.38
N GLY A 246 41.40 4.82 10.15
CA GLY A 246 42.50 5.76 9.82
C GLY A 246 43.87 5.33 10.40
N ALA A 247 44.74 6.30 10.63
CA ALA A 247 46.14 5.99 11.05
C ALA A 247 46.27 5.70 12.55
N GLU A 248 45.44 6.35 13.40
CA GLU A 248 45.72 6.36 14.85
C GLU A 248 44.48 6.12 15.72
N ASP A 249 43.27 6.25 15.18
CA ASP A 249 42.06 6.23 16.00
C ASP A 249 41.59 4.82 16.29
N LEU A 250 41.50 4.46 17.56
CA LEU A 250 40.94 3.20 18.05
C LEU A 250 39.52 3.41 18.52
N TYR A 251 38.60 2.64 17.96
CA TYR A 251 37.18 2.67 18.30
C TYR A 251 36.78 1.38 18.99
N LYS A 252 36.09 1.50 20.12
CA LYS A 252 35.57 0.36 20.87
C LYS A 252 34.20 -0.05 20.29
N ILE A 253 34.01 -1.33 19.98
CA ILE A 253 32.74 -1.87 19.56
C ILE A 253 31.82 -1.97 20.79
N THR A 254 30.75 -1.20 20.78
CA THR A 254 29.78 -1.06 21.88
C THR A 254 28.43 -1.67 21.59
N GLY A 255 28.16 -2.06 20.33
CA GLY A 255 26.89 -2.66 19.95
C GLY A 255 26.92 -3.28 18.57
N ILE A 256 25.96 -4.19 18.36
CA ILE A 256 25.60 -4.73 17.05
C ILE A 256 24.15 -4.38 16.81
N VAL A 257 23.84 -3.73 15.70
CA VAL A 257 22.50 -3.36 15.28
C VAL A 257 22.02 -4.25 14.15
N GLU A 258 20.73 -4.61 14.13
CA GLU A 258 20.12 -5.27 12.97
C GLU A 258 20.36 -4.42 11.71
N ASN A 259 20.50 -5.08 10.55
CA ASN A 259 20.66 -4.33 9.31
C ASN A 259 19.47 -3.40 9.09
N PRO A 260 19.67 -2.13 8.74
CA PRO A 260 18.58 -1.26 8.38
C PRO A 260 17.73 -1.90 7.26
N PRO A 261 16.39 -1.89 7.36
CA PRO A 261 15.54 -2.40 6.29
C PRO A 261 15.83 -1.68 4.98
N SER A 262 15.72 -2.38 3.85
CA SER A 262 15.98 -1.81 2.53
C SER A 262 15.02 -0.66 2.15
N ASN A 263 13.87 -0.55 2.83
CA ASN A 263 12.91 0.54 2.75
C ASN A 263 13.09 1.60 3.84
N SER A 264 14.32 1.81 4.29
CA SER A 264 14.69 2.93 5.17
C SER A 264 15.43 4.01 4.39
N SER A 265 15.05 5.28 4.61
CA SER A 265 15.81 6.45 4.12
C SER A 265 17.13 6.64 4.85
N ILE A 266 17.26 6.00 6.02
CA ILE A 266 18.49 6.04 6.84
C ILE A 266 19.18 4.68 6.69
N GLN A 267 20.22 4.65 5.85
CA GLN A 267 21.07 3.47 5.63
C GLN A 267 22.43 3.68 6.29
N PHE A 268 22.95 2.62 6.89
CA PHE A 268 24.29 2.57 7.47
C PHE A 268 24.78 1.13 7.61
N ASN A 269 26.10 0.97 7.54
CA ASN A 269 26.80 -0.29 7.83
C ASN A 269 27.59 -0.21 9.16
N ALA A 270 27.88 1.01 9.62
CA ALA A 270 28.42 1.27 10.94
C ALA A 270 28.00 2.67 11.41
N LEU A 271 27.86 2.82 12.72
CA LEU A 271 27.54 4.06 13.41
C LEU A 271 28.68 4.39 14.38
N ILE A 272 29.25 5.57 14.27
CA ILE A 272 30.24 6.10 15.18
C ILE A 272 29.57 7.12 16.08
N SER A 273 29.93 7.14 17.36
CA SER A 273 29.41 8.15 18.29
C SER A 273 29.70 9.56 17.77
N PHE A 274 28.66 10.40 17.78
CA PHE A 274 28.77 11.81 17.40
C PHE A 274 29.69 12.59 18.34
N GLU A 275 29.83 12.14 19.60
CA GLU A 275 30.71 12.74 20.61
C GLU A 275 32.20 12.66 20.21
N THR A 276 32.54 11.73 19.33
CA THR A 276 33.88 11.67 18.73
C THR A 276 34.24 12.95 17.98
N LEU A 277 33.27 13.60 17.33
CA LEU A 277 33.49 14.86 16.60
C LEU A 277 33.80 16.04 17.53
N TYR A 278 33.35 15.99 18.78
CA TYR A 278 33.76 16.97 19.79
C TYR A 278 35.14 16.67 20.37
N ALA A 279 35.45 15.39 20.55
CA ALA A 279 36.76 14.97 21.05
C ALA A 279 37.87 15.18 19.99
N ARG A 280 37.55 14.94 18.73
CA ARG A 280 38.45 15.11 17.58
C ARG A 280 37.74 15.78 16.42
N PRO A 281 37.64 17.10 16.40
CA PRO A 281 36.89 17.83 15.40
C PRO A 281 37.49 17.69 13.99
N ILE A 282 36.69 17.23 13.03
CA ILE A 282 37.01 17.22 11.59
C ILE A 282 36.30 18.36 10.84
N MET A 283 35.47 19.12 11.56
CA MET A 283 34.73 20.29 11.11
C MET A 283 34.50 21.23 12.28
N ALA A 284 34.12 22.47 12.01
CA ALA A 284 33.69 23.37 13.09
C ALA A 284 32.34 22.84 13.68
N MET A 285 32.29 22.77 15.02
CA MET A 285 31.16 22.21 15.76
C MET A 285 30.20 23.30 16.27
N ASP A 286 30.33 24.52 15.77
CA ASP A 286 29.48 25.68 16.08
C ASP A 286 28.52 26.00 14.91
N TRP A 287 27.83 27.13 15.00
CA TRP A 287 26.94 27.62 13.95
C TRP A 287 27.64 27.98 12.63
N ASN A 288 28.97 27.95 12.57
CA ASN A 288 29.82 28.09 11.38
C ASN A 288 30.22 26.71 10.79
N GLY A 289 29.77 25.62 11.37
CA GLY A 289 30.24 24.26 11.10
C GLY A 289 29.92 23.69 9.72
N GLY A 290 29.35 24.49 8.84
CA GLY A 290 29.01 24.08 7.48
C GLY A 290 27.85 23.08 7.40
N ASN A 291 27.52 22.68 6.19
CA ASN A 291 26.33 21.86 5.88
C ASN A 291 26.74 20.38 5.76
N GLN A 292 26.98 19.69 6.86
CA GLN A 292 27.40 18.27 6.86
C GLN A 292 26.57 17.37 7.76
N ILE A 293 25.70 17.95 8.60
CA ILE A 293 24.92 17.21 9.59
C ILE A 293 23.44 17.23 9.23
N ILE A 294 22.85 16.05 9.16
CA ILE A 294 21.40 15.88 9.04
C ILE A 294 20.85 15.85 10.47
N THR A 295 19.86 16.69 10.74
CA THR A 295 19.23 16.74 12.06
C THR A 295 17.77 16.28 11.94
N TYR A 296 17.42 15.33 12.79
CA TYR A 296 16.06 14.88 13.00
C TYR A 296 15.60 15.33 14.39
N VAL A 297 14.34 15.71 14.51
CA VAL A 297 13.70 16.06 15.78
C VAL A 297 12.50 15.20 16.00
N LYS A 298 12.29 14.76 17.23
CA LYS A 298 11.08 14.08 17.68
C LYS A 298 10.23 15.11 18.41
N LEU A 299 9.02 15.34 17.92
CA LEU A 299 8.07 16.24 18.55
C LEU A 299 7.19 15.48 19.55
N GLY A 300 6.74 16.18 20.58
CA GLY A 300 5.77 15.71 21.52
C GLY A 300 4.43 15.37 20.86
N LYS A 301 3.68 14.42 21.41
CA LYS A 301 2.44 13.88 20.81
C LYS A 301 1.39 14.96 20.47
N ASN A 302 1.37 16.07 21.21
CA ASN A 302 0.42 17.17 21.00
C ASN A 302 1.02 18.37 20.25
N ALA A 303 2.29 18.29 19.86
CA ALA A 303 2.95 19.35 19.13
C ALA A 303 2.60 19.27 17.63
N THR A 304 2.50 20.44 17.01
CA THR A 304 2.31 20.56 15.56
C THR A 304 3.56 21.14 14.90
N THR A 305 3.78 20.84 13.64
CA THR A 305 4.89 21.44 12.88
C THR A 305 4.77 22.98 12.87
N SER A 306 3.57 23.49 12.70
CA SER A 306 3.32 24.95 12.67
C SER A 306 3.75 25.65 13.95
N SER A 307 3.49 25.05 15.15
CA SER A 307 3.89 25.67 16.43
C SER A 307 5.40 25.76 16.61
N VAL A 308 6.15 24.88 15.95
CA VAL A 308 7.62 24.91 15.93
C VAL A 308 8.13 25.87 14.85
N GLU A 309 7.54 25.80 13.66
CA GLU A 309 7.95 26.59 12.48
C GLU A 309 7.75 28.11 12.69
N GLU A 310 6.71 28.50 13.41
CA GLU A 310 6.47 29.91 13.80
C GLU A 310 7.63 30.53 14.62
N LYS A 311 8.39 29.69 15.33
CA LYS A 311 9.53 30.13 16.16
C LYS A 311 10.87 30.18 15.40
N PHE A 312 10.96 29.55 14.23
CA PHE A 312 12.20 29.50 13.45
C PHE A 312 12.75 30.86 13.03
N PRO A 313 11.95 31.88 12.65
CA PRO A 313 12.50 33.17 12.27
C PRO A 313 13.34 33.79 13.38
N ASP A 314 12.84 33.86 14.62
CA ASP A 314 13.57 34.42 15.76
C ASP A 314 14.75 33.55 16.19
N PHE A 315 14.58 32.23 16.15
CA PHE A 315 15.63 31.26 16.45
C PHE A 315 16.81 31.41 15.48
N LEU A 316 16.53 31.43 14.19
CA LEU A 316 17.58 31.58 13.17
C LEU A 316 18.18 32.98 13.17
N TRP A 317 17.39 33.99 13.47
CA TRP A 317 17.91 35.37 13.57
C TRP A 317 18.99 35.48 14.66
N ARG A 318 18.71 34.97 15.86
CA ARG A 318 19.64 34.99 16.99
C ARG A 318 20.92 34.20 16.73
N ASN A 319 20.79 33.06 16.04
CA ASN A 319 21.92 32.12 15.92
C ASN A 319 22.77 32.32 14.66
N ILE A 320 22.19 32.74 13.52
CA ILE A 320 22.89 32.79 12.24
C ILE A 320 22.49 33.97 11.34
N ASN A 321 21.20 34.25 11.18
CA ASN A 321 20.73 35.18 10.14
C ASN A 321 21.24 36.62 10.35
N GLN A 322 21.32 37.08 11.60
CA GLN A 322 21.88 38.40 11.91
C GLN A 322 23.30 38.59 11.32
N ARG A 323 24.10 37.53 11.36
CA ARG A 323 25.48 37.57 10.86
C ARG A 323 25.57 37.49 9.34
N ILE A 324 24.75 36.63 8.72
CA ILE A 324 24.81 36.42 7.27
C ILE A 324 23.99 37.48 6.48
N ALA A 325 23.13 38.22 7.14
CA ALA A 325 22.34 39.29 6.51
C ALA A 325 23.22 40.38 5.88
N GLN A 326 24.39 40.68 6.46
CA GLN A 326 25.35 41.62 5.87
C GLN A 326 25.90 41.21 4.49
N PHE A 327 25.76 39.90 4.14
CA PHE A 327 26.13 39.34 2.82
C PHE A 327 24.92 39.15 1.91
N GLY A 328 23.75 39.63 2.33
CA GLY A 328 22.49 39.47 1.60
C GLY A 328 21.88 38.05 1.68
N TRP A 329 22.29 37.22 2.66
CA TRP A 329 21.78 35.88 2.88
C TRP A 329 20.77 35.85 4.03
N LYS A 330 19.76 34.98 3.87
CA LYS A 330 18.78 34.63 4.89
C LYS A 330 18.52 33.13 4.85
N ASN A 331 18.48 32.50 6.00
CA ASN A 331 18.06 31.11 6.13
C ASN A 331 16.64 31.05 6.69
N GLU A 332 15.83 30.18 6.12
CA GLU A 332 14.53 29.77 6.64
C GLU A 332 14.55 28.27 6.93
N ALA A 333 13.90 27.85 8.02
CA ALA A 333 13.82 26.44 8.38
C ALA A 333 12.38 25.95 8.26
N TYR A 334 12.23 24.65 7.97
CA TYR A 334 10.97 23.94 8.03
C TYR A 334 11.17 22.50 8.44
N LEU A 335 10.09 21.83 8.87
CA LEU A 335 10.10 20.46 9.32
C LEU A 335 9.51 19.53 8.25
N GLN A 336 10.32 18.59 7.79
CA GLN A 336 9.88 17.60 6.82
C GLN A 336 9.55 16.29 7.53
N PRO A 337 8.29 15.78 7.43
CA PRO A 337 7.90 14.51 8.03
C PRO A 337 8.78 13.35 7.52
N LEU A 338 9.21 12.46 8.41
CA LEU A 338 10.05 11.30 8.10
C LEU A 338 9.50 10.50 6.92
N LYS A 339 8.21 10.18 6.94
CA LYS A 339 7.51 9.40 5.88
C LYS A 339 7.51 10.06 4.49
N LYS A 340 7.83 11.35 4.40
CA LYS A 340 7.87 12.08 3.13
C LYS A 340 9.28 12.20 2.56
N ILE A 341 10.31 11.86 3.33
CA ILE A 341 11.71 12.06 2.91
C ILE A 341 12.01 11.28 1.63
N HIS A 342 11.56 10.04 1.53
CA HIS A 342 11.80 9.20 0.36
C HIS A 342 11.28 9.81 -0.95
N PHE A 343 10.06 10.37 -0.94
CA PHE A 343 9.43 10.97 -2.11
C PHE A 343 9.87 12.42 -2.41
N TYR A 344 10.34 13.11 -1.38
CA TYR A 344 10.72 14.53 -1.44
C TYR A 344 12.07 14.72 -0.75
N TYR A 345 13.10 14.05 -1.27
CA TYR A 345 14.43 14.08 -0.65
C TYR A 345 15.00 15.52 -0.62
N ASP A 346 14.87 16.24 -1.71
CA ASP A 346 15.00 17.69 -1.83
C ASP A 346 13.95 18.21 -2.82
N GLN A 347 13.77 19.53 -2.95
CA GLN A 347 12.79 20.09 -3.91
C GLN A 347 13.16 19.82 -5.37
N SER A 348 14.43 19.61 -5.68
CA SER A 348 14.94 19.33 -7.02
C SER A 348 14.77 17.87 -7.40
N SER A 349 14.78 16.94 -6.43
CA SER A 349 14.75 15.50 -6.66
C SER A 349 13.40 14.89 -6.33
N ARG A 350 12.49 14.92 -7.28
CA ARG A 350 11.18 14.23 -7.20
C ARG A 350 11.19 12.88 -7.94
N THR A 351 12.36 12.31 -8.15
CA THR A 351 12.53 11.10 -8.98
C THR A 351 11.70 9.94 -8.46
N ALA A 352 11.70 9.68 -7.14
CA ALA A 352 10.91 8.61 -6.55
C ALA A 352 9.40 8.83 -6.77
N LEU A 353 8.91 10.07 -6.64
CA LEU A 353 7.52 10.41 -6.87
C LEU A 353 7.12 10.26 -8.33
N VAL A 354 7.96 10.73 -9.25
CA VAL A 354 7.75 10.57 -10.71
C VAL A 354 7.72 9.09 -11.07
N ASN A 355 8.67 8.31 -10.57
CA ASN A 355 8.69 6.85 -10.78
C ASN A 355 7.43 6.20 -10.25
N PHE A 356 6.97 6.57 -9.05
CA PHE A 356 5.75 6.04 -8.45
C PHE A 356 4.53 6.26 -9.36
N TYR A 357 4.32 7.48 -9.88
CA TYR A 357 3.22 7.77 -10.79
C TYR A 357 3.38 7.10 -12.15
N THR A 358 4.60 7.05 -12.68
CA THR A 358 4.90 6.40 -13.97
C THR A 358 4.61 4.90 -13.89
N PHE A 359 5.10 4.19 -12.89
CA PHE A 359 4.82 2.77 -12.71
C PHE A 359 3.33 2.51 -12.43
N SER A 360 2.65 3.39 -11.68
CA SER A 360 1.20 3.30 -11.48
C SER A 360 0.44 3.39 -12.81
N ALA A 361 0.80 4.35 -13.67
CA ALA A 361 0.19 4.49 -14.99
C ALA A 361 0.47 3.25 -15.86
N VAL A 362 1.71 2.75 -15.87
CA VAL A 362 2.10 1.54 -16.62
C VAL A 362 1.30 0.33 -16.16
N ALA A 363 1.10 0.13 -14.83
CA ALA A 363 0.28 -0.96 -14.31
C ALA A 363 -1.15 -0.90 -14.82
N ILE A 364 -1.76 0.30 -14.79
CA ILE A 364 -3.12 0.52 -15.30
C ILE A 364 -3.20 0.21 -16.81
N PHE A 365 -2.22 0.67 -17.61
CA PHE A 365 -2.18 0.41 -19.03
C PHE A 365 -2.04 -1.08 -19.36
N ILE A 366 -1.12 -1.79 -18.68
CA ILE A 366 -0.93 -3.24 -18.88
C ILE A 366 -2.22 -3.98 -18.55
N LEU A 367 -2.87 -3.64 -17.44
CA LEU A 367 -4.13 -4.24 -17.04
C LEU A 367 -5.24 -3.99 -18.05
N PHE A 368 -5.31 -2.77 -18.56
CA PHE A 368 -6.28 -2.38 -19.57
C PHE A 368 -6.09 -3.13 -20.88
N ILE A 369 -4.83 -3.27 -21.35
CA ILE A 369 -4.50 -4.05 -22.55
C ILE A 369 -4.86 -5.53 -22.35
N ALA A 370 -4.57 -6.11 -21.17
CA ALA A 370 -4.92 -7.49 -20.86
C ALA A 370 -6.45 -7.72 -20.88
N CYS A 371 -7.23 -6.79 -20.30
CA CYS A 371 -8.69 -6.82 -20.36
C CYS A 371 -9.23 -6.70 -21.79
N ILE A 372 -8.70 -5.77 -22.60
CA ILE A 372 -9.08 -5.59 -23.99
C ILE A 372 -8.80 -6.88 -24.80
N ASN A 373 -7.61 -7.46 -24.62
CA ASN A 373 -7.26 -8.71 -25.28
C ASN A 373 -8.26 -9.83 -24.97
N PHE A 374 -8.61 -9.98 -23.68
CA PHE A 374 -9.63 -10.94 -23.25
C PHE A 374 -11.00 -10.66 -23.90
N VAL A 375 -11.44 -9.40 -23.92
CA VAL A 375 -12.71 -8.98 -24.56
C VAL A 375 -12.70 -9.29 -26.06
N ASN A 376 -11.59 -8.97 -26.76
CA ASN A 376 -11.44 -9.22 -28.18
C ASN A 376 -11.53 -10.71 -28.52
N LEU A 377 -10.80 -11.55 -27.78
CA LEU A 377 -10.80 -13.01 -28.00
C LEU A 377 -12.17 -13.64 -27.65
N THR A 378 -12.83 -13.17 -26.58
CA THR A 378 -14.15 -13.64 -26.20
C THR A 378 -15.22 -13.24 -27.22
N THR A 379 -15.15 -12.01 -27.75
CA THR A 379 -16.08 -11.48 -28.74
C THR A 379 -15.87 -12.14 -30.12
N ALA A 380 -14.62 -12.46 -30.50
CA ALA A 380 -14.35 -13.16 -31.75
C ALA A 380 -15.06 -14.54 -31.86
N ARG A 381 -15.33 -15.19 -30.73
CA ARG A 381 -16.08 -16.45 -30.67
C ARG A 381 -17.60 -16.26 -30.52
N ALA A 382 -18.07 -15.02 -30.50
CA ALA A 382 -19.47 -14.72 -30.28
C ALA A 382 -20.41 -15.43 -31.31
N ALA A 383 -19.99 -15.57 -32.56
CA ALA A 383 -20.79 -16.25 -33.60
C ALA A 383 -21.07 -17.74 -33.26
N ARG A 384 -20.05 -18.46 -32.75
CA ARG A 384 -20.26 -19.86 -32.33
C ARG A 384 -21.15 -19.96 -31.07
N ARG A 385 -20.98 -19.05 -30.11
CA ARG A 385 -21.78 -18.98 -28.89
C ARG A 385 -23.19 -18.45 -29.12
N ALA A 386 -23.42 -17.64 -30.16
CA ALA A 386 -24.74 -17.12 -30.49
C ALA A 386 -25.78 -18.24 -30.73
N ARG A 387 -25.37 -19.33 -31.42
CA ARG A 387 -26.23 -20.48 -31.65
C ARG A 387 -26.65 -21.17 -30.35
N GLU A 388 -25.68 -21.36 -29.40
CA GLU A 388 -25.94 -21.92 -28.09
C GLU A 388 -26.91 -21.04 -27.27
N VAL A 389 -26.66 -19.70 -27.26
CA VAL A 389 -27.54 -18.72 -26.60
C VAL A 389 -28.93 -18.71 -27.20
N GLY A 390 -29.03 -18.80 -28.55
CA GLY A 390 -30.29 -18.88 -29.25
C GLY A 390 -31.14 -20.08 -28.82
N ILE A 391 -30.53 -21.26 -28.77
CA ILE A 391 -31.21 -22.50 -28.29
C ILE A 391 -31.66 -22.33 -26.86
N ARG A 392 -30.81 -21.85 -25.95
CA ARG A 392 -31.16 -21.66 -24.52
C ARG A 392 -32.33 -20.68 -24.33
N LYS A 393 -32.37 -19.60 -25.11
CA LYS A 393 -33.48 -18.64 -25.07
C LYS A 393 -34.80 -19.24 -25.57
N VAL A 394 -34.78 -20.13 -26.59
CA VAL A 394 -35.96 -20.84 -27.06
C VAL A 394 -36.50 -21.77 -25.96
N ILE A 395 -35.62 -22.39 -25.16
CA ILE A 395 -35.98 -23.26 -24.03
C ILE A 395 -36.37 -22.43 -22.76
N GLY A 396 -36.43 -21.08 -22.85
CA GLY A 396 -36.91 -20.22 -21.77
C GLY A 396 -35.85 -19.56 -20.90
N ALA A 397 -34.58 -19.54 -21.29
CA ALA A 397 -33.55 -18.84 -20.51
C ALA A 397 -33.73 -17.31 -20.58
N HIS A 398 -33.88 -16.66 -19.42
CA HIS A 398 -33.94 -15.21 -19.30
C HIS A 398 -32.58 -14.56 -19.52
N ARG A 399 -32.58 -13.34 -20.08
CA ARG A 399 -31.36 -12.55 -20.38
C ARG A 399 -30.46 -12.37 -19.15
N GLY A 400 -31.05 -12.13 -17.97
CA GLY A 400 -30.31 -11.95 -16.72
C GLY A 400 -29.49 -13.19 -16.30
N ASN A 401 -30.06 -14.39 -16.52
CA ASN A 401 -29.37 -15.65 -16.20
C ASN A 401 -28.15 -15.87 -17.11
N LEU A 402 -28.25 -15.48 -18.38
CA LEU A 402 -27.14 -15.54 -19.33
C LEU A 402 -26.03 -14.55 -18.99
N ILE A 403 -26.39 -13.32 -18.59
CA ILE A 403 -25.40 -12.31 -18.12
C ILE A 403 -24.66 -12.85 -16.89
N ARG A 404 -25.38 -13.35 -15.88
CA ARG A 404 -24.75 -13.92 -14.66
C ARG A 404 -23.83 -15.09 -15.00
N GLN A 405 -24.24 -15.95 -15.93
CA GLN A 405 -23.40 -17.07 -16.38
C GLN A 405 -22.12 -16.60 -17.04
N PHE A 406 -22.18 -15.65 -18.01
CA PHE A 406 -20.99 -15.16 -18.71
C PHE A 406 -20.06 -14.38 -17.80
N LEU A 407 -20.57 -13.58 -16.85
CA LEU A 407 -19.78 -12.94 -15.81
C LEU A 407 -19.10 -13.98 -14.91
N GLY A 408 -19.81 -15.04 -14.52
CA GLY A 408 -19.23 -16.15 -13.75
C GLY A 408 -18.11 -16.86 -14.50
N GLU A 409 -18.28 -17.12 -15.81
CA GLU A 409 -17.23 -17.70 -16.65
C GLU A 409 -15.97 -16.79 -16.71
N SER A 410 -16.17 -15.48 -16.84
CA SER A 410 -15.06 -14.51 -16.86
C SER A 410 -14.33 -14.45 -15.51
N LEU A 411 -15.08 -14.46 -14.40
CA LEU A 411 -14.49 -14.50 -13.06
C LEU A 411 -13.66 -15.77 -12.82
N VAL A 412 -14.14 -16.93 -13.25
CA VAL A 412 -13.40 -18.20 -13.15
C VAL A 412 -12.11 -18.15 -13.98
N MET A 413 -12.17 -17.63 -15.22
CA MET A 413 -10.99 -17.45 -16.06
C MET A 413 -9.99 -16.48 -15.43
N THR A 414 -10.48 -15.36 -14.86
CA THR A 414 -9.64 -14.39 -14.16
C THR A 414 -9.00 -14.99 -12.92
N LEU A 415 -9.71 -15.79 -12.15
CA LEU A 415 -9.17 -16.50 -10.98
C LEU A 415 -8.05 -17.47 -11.38
N LEU A 416 -8.26 -18.25 -12.44
CA LEU A 416 -7.21 -19.14 -12.97
C LEU A 416 -6.00 -18.35 -13.47
N ALA A 417 -6.24 -17.27 -14.22
CA ALA A 417 -5.17 -16.39 -14.70
C ALA A 417 -4.42 -15.72 -13.55
N PHE A 418 -5.12 -15.33 -12.50
CA PHE A 418 -4.53 -14.76 -11.29
C PHE A 418 -3.65 -15.77 -10.55
N THR A 419 -4.11 -17.02 -10.39
CA THR A 419 -3.31 -18.08 -9.76
C THR A 419 -2.01 -18.34 -10.53
N VAL A 420 -2.09 -18.41 -11.87
CA VAL A 420 -0.90 -18.54 -12.73
C VAL A 420 -0.03 -17.28 -12.65
N GLY A 421 -0.66 -16.09 -12.68
CA GLY A 421 0.01 -14.79 -12.64
C GLY A 421 0.78 -14.56 -11.33
N ILE A 422 0.21 -14.95 -10.18
CA ILE A 422 0.93 -14.94 -8.90
C ILE A 422 2.15 -15.87 -8.96
N GLY A 423 2.01 -17.09 -9.45
CA GLY A 423 3.12 -18.02 -9.58
C GLY A 423 4.25 -17.46 -10.45
N VAL A 424 3.91 -16.82 -11.58
CA VAL A 424 4.88 -16.15 -12.47
C VAL A 424 5.51 -14.94 -11.76
N ALA A 425 4.75 -14.15 -11.02
CA ALA A 425 5.27 -13.01 -10.27
C ALA A 425 6.29 -13.46 -9.22
N PHE A 426 6.00 -14.51 -8.44
CA PHE A 426 6.95 -15.09 -7.47
C PHE A 426 8.24 -15.57 -8.16
N LEU A 427 8.12 -16.26 -9.30
CA LEU A 427 9.26 -16.75 -10.05
C LEU A 427 10.14 -15.60 -10.59
N LEU A 428 9.54 -14.50 -11.00
CA LEU A 428 10.24 -13.35 -11.58
C LEU A 428 10.76 -12.36 -10.53
N THR A 429 10.31 -12.42 -9.28
CA THR A 429 10.73 -11.47 -8.22
C THR A 429 12.25 -11.40 -8.04
N PRO A 430 13.04 -12.48 -8.02
CA PRO A 430 14.50 -12.35 -7.88
C PRO A 430 15.15 -11.56 -9.03
N THR A 431 14.74 -11.81 -10.26
CA THR A 431 15.23 -11.04 -11.44
C THR A 431 14.78 -9.57 -11.36
N TYR A 432 13.55 -9.33 -10.92
CA TYR A 432 13.00 -7.99 -10.76
C TYR A 432 13.74 -7.20 -9.67
N ASN A 433 14.09 -7.85 -8.55
CA ASN A 433 14.93 -7.28 -7.50
C ASN A 433 16.32 -6.87 -8.00
N GLN A 434 16.96 -7.71 -8.80
CA GLN A 434 18.24 -7.39 -9.42
C GLN A 434 18.15 -6.18 -10.35
N LEU A 435 17.09 -6.10 -11.19
CA LEU A 435 16.89 -4.99 -12.11
C LEU A 435 16.64 -3.65 -11.40
N LEU A 436 15.90 -3.67 -10.31
CA LEU A 436 15.55 -2.46 -9.55
C LEU A 436 16.57 -2.14 -8.46
N ASN A 437 17.52 -3.01 -8.19
CA ASN A 437 18.41 -2.95 -7.02
C ASN A 437 17.63 -2.75 -5.71
N LYS A 438 16.56 -3.55 -5.51
CA LYS A 438 15.66 -3.51 -4.38
C LYS A 438 15.50 -4.91 -3.78
N GLU A 439 15.09 -5.00 -2.52
CA GLU A 439 14.80 -6.26 -1.84
C GLU A 439 13.28 -6.39 -1.61
N LEU A 440 12.53 -6.56 -2.72
CA LEU A 440 11.09 -6.76 -2.65
C LEU A 440 10.79 -8.18 -2.16
N ASN A 441 9.95 -8.29 -1.15
CA ASN A 441 9.52 -9.57 -0.60
C ASN A 441 8.10 -9.90 -1.08
N PRO A 442 7.90 -10.93 -1.94
CA PRO A 442 6.56 -11.26 -2.44
C PRO A 442 5.61 -11.76 -1.35
N PHE A 443 6.12 -12.19 -0.18
CA PHE A 443 5.28 -12.59 0.95
C PHE A 443 4.55 -11.40 1.60
N GLU A 444 4.99 -10.17 1.35
CA GLU A 444 4.25 -8.97 1.78
C GLU A 444 2.88 -8.83 1.12
N LEU A 445 2.67 -9.50 -0.02
CA LEU A 445 1.35 -9.61 -0.65
C LEU A 445 0.35 -10.44 0.17
N LEU A 446 0.81 -11.21 1.16
CA LEU A 446 -0.02 -12.03 2.03
C LEU A 446 -0.53 -11.27 3.27
N ASN A 447 -0.16 -10.02 3.46
CA ASN A 447 -0.74 -9.22 4.53
C ASN A 447 -2.21 -8.90 4.25
N PHE A 448 -2.98 -8.66 5.31
CA PHE A 448 -4.44 -8.47 5.23
C PHE A 448 -4.85 -7.40 4.21
N THR A 449 -4.18 -6.26 4.20
CA THR A 449 -4.49 -5.14 3.29
C THR A 449 -4.24 -5.52 1.83
N SER A 450 -3.11 -6.19 1.55
CA SER A 450 -2.76 -6.63 0.20
C SER A 450 -3.71 -7.71 -0.32
N ILE A 451 -4.13 -8.65 0.53
CA ILE A 451 -5.13 -9.67 0.16
C ILE A 451 -6.44 -9.01 -0.29
N PHE A 452 -6.93 -8.00 0.43
CA PHE A 452 -8.14 -7.26 -0.01
C PHE A 452 -7.90 -6.52 -1.33
N GLY A 453 -6.75 -5.89 -1.51
CA GLY A 453 -6.37 -5.25 -2.77
C GLY A 453 -6.33 -6.25 -3.94
N LEU A 454 -5.76 -7.43 -3.74
CA LEU A 454 -5.72 -8.50 -4.74
C LEU A 454 -7.10 -9.08 -5.05
N LEU A 455 -7.95 -9.28 -4.04
CA LEU A 455 -9.35 -9.68 -4.24
C LEU A 455 -10.13 -8.62 -5.04
N PHE A 456 -9.96 -7.35 -4.70
CA PHE A 456 -10.54 -6.25 -5.46
C PHE A 456 -10.05 -6.25 -6.91
N LEU A 457 -8.75 -6.47 -7.14
CA LEU A 457 -8.16 -6.58 -8.47
C LEU A 457 -8.80 -7.72 -9.29
N ILE A 458 -8.97 -8.91 -8.70
CA ILE A 458 -9.63 -10.06 -9.35
C ILE A 458 -11.06 -9.69 -9.76
N LEU A 459 -11.82 -9.08 -8.86
CA LEU A 459 -13.20 -8.67 -9.15
C LEU A 459 -13.22 -7.61 -10.24
N LEU A 460 -12.39 -6.58 -10.13
CA LEU A 460 -12.31 -5.49 -11.11
C LEU A 460 -11.99 -6.03 -12.52
N VAL A 461 -10.97 -6.86 -12.64
CA VAL A 461 -10.57 -7.46 -13.91
C VAL A 461 -11.60 -8.43 -14.44
N GLY A 462 -12.16 -9.29 -13.58
CA GLY A 462 -13.19 -10.25 -13.95
C GLY A 462 -14.47 -9.57 -14.46
N PHE A 463 -14.88 -8.48 -13.83
CA PHE A 463 -16.02 -7.68 -14.30
C PHE A 463 -15.68 -6.86 -15.56
N ALA A 464 -14.55 -6.14 -15.58
CA ALA A 464 -14.15 -5.31 -16.72
C ALA A 464 -14.02 -6.15 -18.00
N SER A 465 -13.42 -7.34 -17.90
CA SER A 465 -13.27 -8.26 -19.02
C SER A 465 -14.58 -8.99 -19.38
N GLY A 466 -15.48 -9.23 -18.42
CA GLY A 466 -16.71 -10.00 -18.59
C GLY A 466 -17.92 -9.18 -18.99
N ILE A 467 -18.05 -7.91 -18.60
CA ILE A 467 -19.25 -7.09 -18.82
C ILE A 467 -19.57 -6.99 -20.31
N HIS A 468 -18.64 -6.56 -21.14
CA HIS A 468 -18.89 -6.37 -22.56
C HIS A 468 -19.34 -7.67 -23.26
N PRO A 469 -18.63 -8.82 -23.15
CA PRO A 469 -19.07 -10.08 -23.73
C PRO A 469 -20.43 -10.55 -23.18
N ALA A 470 -20.70 -10.39 -21.88
CA ALA A 470 -21.95 -10.83 -21.27
C ALA A 470 -23.17 -10.08 -21.84
N PHE A 471 -23.09 -8.76 -21.92
CA PHE A 471 -24.16 -7.95 -22.51
C PHE A 471 -24.30 -8.19 -24.02
N TYR A 472 -23.19 -8.34 -24.73
CA TYR A 472 -23.17 -8.59 -26.17
C TYR A 472 -23.81 -9.94 -26.52
N LEU A 473 -23.39 -11.04 -25.90
CA LEU A 473 -23.90 -12.37 -26.15
C LEU A 473 -25.35 -12.53 -25.70
N SER A 474 -25.74 -11.93 -24.58
CA SER A 474 -27.12 -11.99 -24.10
C SER A 474 -28.13 -11.20 -24.95
N SER A 475 -27.68 -10.31 -25.84
CA SER A 475 -28.54 -9.49 -26.70
C SER A 475 -29.01 -10.22 -27.97
N PHE A 476 -28.45 -11.39 -28.32
CA PHE A 476 -28.80 -12.09 -29.55
C PHE A 476 -30.29 -12.57 -29.56
N GLN A 477 -30.95 -12.36 -30.71
CA GLN A 477 -32.32 -12.80 -30.95
C GLN A 477 -32.33 -14.23 -31.51
N PRO A 478 -33.12 -15.16 -30.93
CA PRO A 478 -33.15 -16.57 -31.36
C PRO A 478 -33.48 -16.77 -32.84
N ALA A 479 -34.46 -16.02 -33.35
CA ALA A 479 -34.92 -16.14 -34.73
C ALA A 479 -33.81 -15.81 -35.78
N LYS A 480 -32.96 -14.82 -35.49
CA LYS A 480 -31.85 -14.43 -36.40
C LYS A 480 -30.66 -15.37 -36.28
N THR A 481 -30.39 -15.85 -35.08
CA THR A 481 -29.23 -16.74 -34.83
C THR A 481 -29.41 -18.14 -35.37
N LEU A 482 -30.63 -18.66 -35.37
CA LEU A 482 -30.97 -19.99 -35.94
C LEU A 482 -31.01 -19.99 -37.46
N LYS A 483 -31.41 -18.86 -38.10
CA LYS A 483 -31.42 -18.70 -39.58
C LYS A 483 -30.00 -18.43 -40.17
N GLY A 484 -28.95 -18.39 -39.37
CA GLY A 484 -27.58 -18.17 -39.85
C GLY A 484 -27.29 -16.74 -40.34
N VAL A 485 -28.26 -15.82 -40.23
CA VAL A 485 -28.11 -14.42 -40.60
C VAL A 485 -27.38 -13.68 -39.45
N PHE A 486 -26.08 -13.72 -39.50
CA PHE A 486 -25.26 -12.90 -38.62
C PHE A 486 -25.13 -11.50 -39.24
N ASP A 487 -26.13 -10.65 -38.96
CA ASP A 487 -26.03 -9.24 -39.29
C ASP A 487 -24.84 -8.62 -38.51
N SER A 488 -23.68 -8.54 -39.15
CA SER A 488 -22.52 -7.86 -38.62
C SER A 488 -22.79 -6.36 -38.68
N ALA A 489 -23.60 -5.89 -37.72
CA ALA A 489 -23.97 -4.49 -37.59
C ALA A 489 -22.67 -3.63 -37.66
N ARG A 490 -22.58 -2.80 -38.68
CA ARG A 490 -21.41 -1.92 -39.00
C ARG A 490 -20.86 -1.14 -37.78
N GLY A 491 -21.72 -0.80 -36.80
CA GLY A 491 -21.32 -0.10 -35.58
C GLY A 491 -20.48 -0.94 -34.60
N LYS A 492 -20.69 -2.27 -34.58
CA LYS A 492 -20.00 -3.19 -33.64
C LYS A 492 -18.57 -3.53 -34.10
N LYS A 493 -18.30 -3.45 -35.42
CA LYS A 493 -16.97 -3.59 -36.00
C LYS A 493 -16.07 -2.40 -35.64
N LYS A 494 -16.65 -1.19 -35.53
CA LYS A 494 -15.93 0.04 -35.16
C LYS A 494 -15.39 0.00 -33.75
N PHE A 495 -16.14 -0.48 -32.74
CA PHE A 495 -15.69 -0.59 -31.35
C PHE A 495 -14.53 -1.56 -31.21
N ARG A 496 -14.61 -2.76 -31.81
CA ARG A 496 -13.50 -3.72 -31.79
C ARG A 496 -12.25 -3.17 -32.49
N ASN A 497 -12.42 -2.50 -33.64
CA ASN A 497 -11.31 -1.90 -34.35
C ASN A 497 -10.66 -0.76 -33.53
N ALA A 498 -11.46 0.06 -32.83
CA ALA A 498 -10.96 1.07 -31.92
C ALA A 498 -10.13 0.46 -30.76
N LEU A 499 -10.61 -0.65 -30.16
CA LEU A 499 -9.86 -1.37 -29.13
C LEU A 499 -8.55 -1.96 -29.66
N VAL A 500 -8.55 -2.48 -30.90
CA VAL A 500 -7.34 -3.00 -31.53
C VAL A 500 -6.35 -1.86 -31.83
N VAL A 501 -6.82 -0.76 -32.41
CA VAL A 501 -5.97 0.42 -32.65
C VAL A 501 -5.35 0.91 -31.36
N PHE A 502 -6.12 1.01 -30.27
CA PHE A 502 -5.61 1.42 -28.95
C PHE A 502 -4.51 0.50 -28.38
N GLN A 503 -4.49 -0.77 -28.78
CA GLN A 503 -3.44 -1.72 -28.36
C GLN A 503 -2.10 -1.51 -29.09
N PHE A 504 -2.10 -0.87 -30.27
CA PHE A 504 -0.93 -0.71 -31.13
C PHE A 504 -0.42 0.75 -31.23
N VAL A 505 -1.12 1.69 -30.62
CA VAL A 505 -0.71 3.08 -30.44
C VAL A 505 -0.18 3.29 -29.03
#